data_cfed8526b17140ea2ddad4415d180e5a
#
_entry.id   cfed8526b17140ea2ddad4415d180e5a
#
_cell.length_a   1.000
_cell.length_b   1.000
_cell.length_c   1.000
_cell.angle_alpha   90.00
_cell.angle_beta   90.00
_cell.angle_gamma   90.00
#
_symmetry.space_group_name_H-M   'P 1'
#
loop_
_entity.id
_entity.type
_entity.pdbx_description
1 polymer ?
#
loop_
_entity_poly.entity_id
_entity_poly.type
_entity_poly.pdbx_seq_one_letter_code
_entity_poly.pdbx_strand_id
1 'polypeptide(L)'
;MACCRLCKVHGVLPIALLFLLLLSVAHAPAAPPTPTPGPEGQTLSFPWPPDWVAQGQYQKMVLRGVTGFNPGQWDVQACGVLPACLMPASPLFNGLVYHNPVNPDEIVCDLCESWTVSPDGKTYTFRLREAQWHDGQPVTAEDIKFSLDRITEPGAIRITTGVLRTFYAHRSAEVVDARTIRVPIKFASPLFLEHLASEYMKMYPKHVAQGLSPEEAQQPGKLIGSGPWKLKEFKPHISIEYVRNANYFKKGLPYFDGMIFTIVQDYNRRLAAMQVGQAQTTEGPTIGSYGNEDPLRIQRETRGKVRAIYIPEAMQIYLVLHMNKPPFNDPRVRRAVFLAIDRQELVKIARCADPYGCFGSVGTFLPNKGGYVVESPEDLAQTPGWRQPKGQDIAEARALMAAAGYTSGVKATLNLIAGPVLVRHGEVLAEQLRKSLNIEFILEPVDVPTAVDRAIRRLPHASLMASGVILLDPADYLNQHFLIMGSQKNPDSWSHPRLTEIIEAQARESEPGKRLNLFKEAVKILRQGESHMVPLTWGYSGGMIDYRLQNFHIPNSEQIVKHFEHLWWDPNAPLPRD
;
A
#
# COMPACT_ATOMS: atom_id res chain seq x y z
N MET A 1 -25.84 -24.78 -75.83
CA MET A 1 -24.85 -24.44 -76.88
C MET A 1 -23.63 -23.93 -76.08
N ALA A 2 -22.63 -24.82 -75.95
CA ALA A 2 -21.42 -24.86 -76.73
C ALA A 2 -20.55 -23.63 -76.51
N CYS A 3 -19.33 -23.60 -76.11
CA CYS A 3 -18.14 -24.43 -76.25
C CYS A 3 -17.06 -23.75 -75.37
N CYS A 4 -16.35 -24.43 -74.62
CA CYS A 4 -15.13 -25.17 -74.86
C CYS A 4 -13.82 -24.34 -74.82
N ARG A 5 -12.95 -24.85 -73.99
CA ARG A 5 -11.49 -25.05 -74.09
C ARG A 5 -10.50 -24.05 -73.48
N LEU A 6 -9.85 -24.56 -72.48
CA LEU A 6 -8.39 -24.87 -72.42
C LEU A 6 -7.42 -23.66 -72.43
N CYS A 7 -6.66 -23.43 -71.41
CA CYS A 7 -5.29 -23.93 -71.30
C CYS A 7 -4.55 -23.45 -70.04
N LYS A 8 -3.90 -24.44 -69.42
CA LYS A 8 -2.55 -24.45 -68.81
C LYS A 8 -2.25 -23.60 -67.59
N VAL A 9 -2.24 -24.21 -66.43
CA VAL A 9 -1.06 -24.61 -65.66
C VAL A 9 0.06 -23.56 -65.61
N HIS A 10 0.17 -22.88 -64.46
CA HIS A 10 1.46 -22.62 -63.84
C HIS A 10 1.25 -22.64 -62.33
N GLY A 11 2.03 -23.49 -61.68
CA GLY A 11 1.97 -23.72 -60.24
C GLY A 11 2.39 -22.49 -59.45
N VAL A 12 1.57 -22.19 -58.47
CA VAL A 12 1.96 -21.32 -57.37
C VAL A 12 1.85 -22.17 -56.10
N LEU A 13 3.00 -22.44 -55.51
CA LEU A 13 3.11 -23.05 -54.18
C LEU A 13 2.26 -22.25 -53.18
N PRO A 14 1.55 -22.92 -52.27
CA PRO A 14 0.98 -22.23 -51.11
C PRO A 14 2.13 -21.82 -50.20
N ILE A 15 2.29 -20.50 -50.00
CA ILE A 15 3.09 -19.94 -48.94
C ILE A 15 2.39 -20.37 -47.64
N ALA A 16 2.95 -21.39 -47.00
CA ALA A 16 2.62 -21.71 -45.64
C ALA A 16 3.01 -20.52 -44.76
N LEU A 17 2.01 -19.78 -44.28
CA LEU A 17 2.19 -18.82 -43.22
C LEU A 17 2.66 -19.58 -41.96
N LEU A 18 3.96 -19.58 -41.77
CA LEU A 18 4.58 -20.02 -40.53
C LEU A 18 4.23 -18.96 -39.48
N PHE A 19 3.12 -19.17 -38.74
CA PHE A 19 2.90 -18.52 -37.47
C PHE A 19 4.01 -18.98 -36.53
N LEU A 20 5.08 -18.21 -36.45
CA LEU A 20 6.00 -18.27 -35.32
C LEU A 20 5.20 -17.91 -34.08
N LEU A 21 4.70 -18.92 -33.38
CA LEU A 21 4.38 -18.82 -31.96
C LEU A 21 5.69 -18.47 -31.24
N LEU A 22 5.94 -17.19 -31.03
CA LEU A 22 6.83 -16.74 -29.99
C LEU A 22 6.20 -17.22 -28.66
N LEU A 23 6.55 -18.43 -28.27
CA LEU A 23 6.48 -18.84 -26.89
C LEU A 23 7.33 -17.84 -26.11
N SER A 24 6.69 -16.78 -25.62
CA SER A 24 7.25 -16.02 -24.51
C SER A 24 7.36 -17.02 -23.35
N VAL A 25 8.55 -17.58 -23.19
CA VAL A 25 8.94 -18.18 -21.92
C VAL A 25 8.77 -17.06 -20.91
N ALA A 26 7.64 -17.05 -20.24
CA ALA A 26 7.48 -16.25 -19.03
C ALA A 26 8.58 -16.76 -18.09
N HIS A 27 9.67 -16.02 -18.01
CA HIS A 27 10.61 -16.17 -16.91
C HIS A 27 9.77 -15.96 -15.66
N ALA A 28 9.61 -17.00 -14.87
CA ALA A 28 9.15 -16.85 -13.50
C ALA A 28 10.04 -15.73 -12.90
N PRO A 29 9.47 -14.67 -12.30
CA PRO A 29 10.28 -13.67 -11.67
C PRO A 29 11.21 -14.38 -10.71
N ALA A 30 12.51 -14.14 -10.85
CA ALA A 30 13.47 -14.62 -9.86
C ALA A 30 12.96 -14.16 -8.50
N ALA A 31 12.97 -15.04 -7.51
CA ALA A 31 12.68 -14.66 -6.14
C ALA A 31 13.50 -13.38 -5.85
N PRO A 32 12.90 -12.30 -5.34
CA PRO A 32 13.65 -11.13 -5.02
C PRO A 32 14.77 -11.56 -4.09
N PRO A 33 15.95 -10.98 -4.24
CA PRO A 33 16.95 -11.18 -3.22
C PRO A 33 16.29 -10.72 -1.91
N THR A 34 16.02 -11.66 -1.01
CA THR A 34 15.81 -11.31 0.39
C THR A 34 16.90 -10.32 0.69
N PRO A 35 16.66 -9.15 1.32
CA PRO A 35 17.74 -8.29 1.74
C PRO A 35 18.61 -9.15 2.64
N THR A 36 19.61 -9.73 2.02
CA THR A 36 20.57 -10.56 2.72
C THR A 36 21.25 -9.59 3.66
N PRO A 37 21.24 -9.82 4.99
CA PRO A 37 22.19 -9.14 5.84
C PRO A 37 23.52 -9.25 5.10
N GLY A 38 24.19 -8.15 4.85
CA GLY A 38 25.47 -8.17 4.13
C GLY A 38 26.35 -9.24 4.79
N PRO A 39 27.26 -9.90 4.06
CA PRO A 39 28.05 -11.00 4.59
C PRO A 39 28.56 -10.62 5.97
N GLU A 40 28.44 -11.55 6.92
CA GLU A 40 28.65 -11.37 8.36
C GLU A 40 29.83 -10.42 8.64
N GLY A 41 29.58 -9.32 9.35
CA GLY A 41 30.58 -8.32 9.69
C GLY A 41 30.91 -7.30 8.59
N GLN A 42 30.29 -7.34 7.42
CA GLN A 42 30.53 -6.33 6.38
C GLN A 42 29.78 -5.04 6.72
N THR A 43 30.49 -3.93 6.68
CA THR A 43 29.90 -2.58 6.73
C THR A 43 29.31 -2.23 5.38
N LEU A 44 27.99 -2.03 5.33
CA LEU A 44 27.33 -1.47 4.16
C LEU A 44 27.35 0.05 4.26
N SER A 45 27.97 0.69 3.29
CA SER A 45 28.11 2.15 3.21
C SER A 45 27.33 2.70 2.02
N PHE A 46 26.64 3.81 2.25
CA PHE A 46 25.77 4.46 1.27
C PHE A 46 26.21 5.91 1.08
N PRO A 47 27.20 6.16 0.21
CA PRO A 47 27.67 7.51 -0.07
C PRO A 47 26.56 8.37 -0.67
N TRP A 48 26.60 9.66 -0.38
CA TRP A 48 25.71 10.64 -0.98
C TRP A 48 26.53 11.58 -1.89
N PRO A 49 26.04 11.95 -3.11
CA PRO A 49 24.83 11.44 -3.78
C PRO A 49 25.04 10.05 -4.39
N PRO A 50 24.02 9.19 -4.41
CA PRO A 50 24.04 7.99 -5.22
C PRO A 50 23.85 8.33 -6.70
N ASP A 51 24.34 7.46 -7.60
CA ASP A 51 24.38 7.70 -9.05
C ASP A 51 23.00 8.03 -9.67
N TRP A 52 21.94 7.51 -9.11
CA TRP A 52 20.57 7.74 -9.60
C TRP A 52 19.99 9.12 -9.24
N VAL A 53 20.63 9.90 -8.35
CA VAL A 53 20.19 11.26 -7.97
C VAL A 53 20.70 12.32 -8.95
N ALA A 54 21.66 11.99 -9.80
CA ALA A 54 22.52 12.95 -10.51
C ALA A 54 21.86 13.79 -11.62
N GLN A 55 20.58 13.67 -11.91
CA GLN A 55 20.01 14.27 -13.14
C GLN A 55 19.05 15.45 -12.91
N GLY A 56 18.78 15.86 -11.70
CA GLY A 56 17.89 16.97 -11.44
C GLY A 56 18.62 18.31 -11.33
N GLN A 57 17.92 19.39 -11.62
CA GLN A 57 18.42 20.75 -11.45
C GLN A 57 17.49 21.52 -10.53
N TYR A 58 18.09 22.27 -9.59
CA TYR A 58 17.35 23.20 -8.75
C TYR A 58 16.61 24.24 -9.61
N GLN A 59 15.37 24.49 -9.26
CA GLN A 59 14.50 25.41 -9.95
C GLN A 59 13.77 26.33 -8.95
N LYS A 60 13.84 27.63 -9.21
CA LYS A 60 13.09 28.62 -8.45
C LYS A 60 11.60 28.54 -8.79
N MET A 61 10.96 27.44 -8.39
CA MET A 61 9.60 27.08 -8.74
C MET A 61 8.90 26.35 -7.58
N VAL A 62 7.59 26.49 -7.51
CA VAL A 62 6.72 25.81 -6.55
C VAL A 62 5.95 24.71 -7.28
N LEU A 63 6.09 23.45 -6.82
CA LEU A 63 5.31 22.33 -7.30
C LEU A 63 3.86 22.46 -6.84
N ARG A 64 2.91 22.36 -7.77
CA ARG A 64 1.48 22.42 -7.49
C ARG A 64 0.83 21.06 -7.64
N GLY A 65 0.16 20.60 -6.60
CA GLY A 65 -0.60 19.37 -6.60
C GLY A 65 -2.05 19.58 -6.20
N VAL A 66 -2.86 18.55 -6.43
CA VAL A 66 -4.23 18.47 -5.89
C VAL A 66 -4.40 17.20 -5.08
N THR A 67 -5.11 17.30 -3.97
CA THR A 67 -5.45 16.17 -3.10
C THR A 67 -6.94 16.15 -2.78
N GLY A 68 -7.49 14.96 -2.59
CA GLY A 68 -8.87 14.79 -2.11
C GLY A 68 -8.99 14.73 -0.59
N PHE A 69 -7.86 14.68 0.10
CA PHE A 69 -7.83 14.39 1.53
C PHE A 69 -7.45 15.60 2.35
N ASN A 70 -8.23 15.84 3.41
CA ASN A 70 -7.89 16.79 4.45
C ASN A 70 -7.14 16.05 5.55
N PRO A 71 -5.89 16.44 5.90
CA PRO A 71 -5.15 15.79 6.98
C PRO A 71 -5.92 15.83 8.30
N GLY A 72 -6.04 14.67 8.95
CA GLY A 72 -6.68 14.53 10.25
C GLY A 72 -5.69 14.51 11.41
N GLN A 73 -4.42 14.16 11.14
CA GLN A 73 -3.35 14.13 12.13
C GLN A 73 -1.97 14.23 11.46
N TRP A 74 -0.94 14.61 12.25
CA TRP A 74 0.41 14.87 11.77
C TRP A 74 1.49 14.00 12.43
N ASP A 75 1.12 13.14 13.38
CA ASP A 75 2.02 12.16 13.99
C ASP A 75 2.08 10.89 13.12
N VAL A 76 3.12 10.79 12.28
CA VAL A 76 3.32 9.67 11.37
C VAL A 76 3.44 8.34 12.10
N GLN A 77 4.11 8.32 13.28
CA GLN A 77 4.27 7.08 14.05
C GLN A 77 2.97 6.55 14.66
N ALA A 78 1.98 7.43 14.88
CA ALA A 78 0.65 7.06 15.37
C ALA A 78 -0.37 6.82 14.23
N CYS A 79 0.06 7.04 12.99
CA CYS A 79 -0.79 6.97 11.82
C CYS A 79 -1.18 5.53 11.46
N GLY A 80 -2.44 5.35 11.08
CA GLY A 80 -2.96 4.09 10.56
C GLY A 80 -3.61 4.21 9.18
N VAL A 81 -3.70 5.44 8.64
CA VAL A 81 -4.40 5.73 7.37
C VAL A 81 -3.53 6.59 6.47
N LEU A 82 -3.06 6.02 5.37
CA LEU A 82 -2.11 6.64 4.44
C LEU A 82 -2.46 8.10 4.06
N PRO A 83 -3.63 8.41 3.49
CA PRO A 83 -3.91 9.75 3.00
C PRO A 83 -4.19 10.77 4.11
N ALA A 84 -4.60 10.32 5.30
CA ALA A 84 -4.99 11.22 6.37
C ALA A 84 -3.81 11.80 7.16
N CYS A 85 -2.66 11.16 7.12
CA CYS A 85 -1.50 11.53 7.93
C CYS A 85 -0.15 11.29 7.25
N LEU A 86 0.08 10.14 6.62
CA LEU A 86 1.40 9.85 6.06
C LEU A 86 1.74 10.78 4.91
N MET A 87 0.86 10.93 3.93
CA MET A 87 1.13 11.74 2.75
C MET A 87 1.42 13.21 3.06
N PRO A 88 0.64 13.90 3.93
CA PRO A 88 0.95 15.28 4.27
C PRO A 88 2.15 15.44 5.20
N ALA A 89 2.41 14.49 6.08
CA ALA A 89 3.45 14.64 7.10
C ALA A 89 4.80 14.03 6.69
N SER A 90 4.81 12.95 5.92
CA SER A 90 6.06 12.25 5.52
C SER A 90 7.13 13.16 4.92
N PRO A 91 6.82 14.15 4.05
CA PRO A 91 7.83 15.04 3.48
C PRO A 91 8.62 15.86 4.51
N LEU A 92 8.09 16.00 5.73
CA LEU A 92 8.74 16.75 6.82
C LEU A 92 9.84 15.93 7.53
N PHE A 93 9.83 14.60 7.40
CA PHE A 93 10.63 13.68 8.22
C PHE A 93 11.49 12.75 7.39
N ASN A 94 12.56 12.23 8.01
CA ASN A 94 13.35 11.11 7.50
C ASN A 94 13.20 9.88 8.38
N GLY A 95 13.45 8.71 7.80
CA GLY A 95 13.68 7.46 8.52
C GLY A 95 15.16 7.24 8.82
N LEU A 96 15.49 6.17 9.50
CA LEU A 96 16.88 5.74 9.67
C LEU A 96 17.42 5.13 8.37
N VAL A 97 16.60 4.30 7.75
CA VAL A 97 16.76 3.69 6.42
C VAL A 97 15.49 3.89 5.61
N TYR A 98 15.52 3.67 4.31
CA TYR A 98 14.34 3.75 3.44
C TYR A 98 14.53 2.88 2.20
N HIS A 99 13.45 2.59 1.48
CA HIS A 99 13.52 1.89 0.21
C HIS A 99 14.12 2.78 -0.88
N ASN A 100 15.04 2.24 -1.66
CA ASN A 100 15.62 2.95 -2.80
C ASN A 100 14.49 3.34 -3.78
N PRO A 101 14.31 4.63 -4.12
CA PRO A 101 13.20 5.06 -4.98
C PRO A 101 13.24 4.50 -6.39
N VAL A 102 14.43 4.12 -6.87
CA VAL A 102 14.63 3.57 -8.23
C VAL A 102 14.57 2.05 -8.25
N ASN A 103 15.08 1.42 -7.20
CA ASN A 103 15.02 -0.03 -6.99
C ASN A 103 14.40 -0.33 -5.63
N PRO A 104 13.06 -0.38 -5.54
CA PRO A 104 12.36 -0.51 -4.25
C PRO A 104 12.66 -1.78 -3.46
N ASP A 105 13.26 -2.79 -4.09
CA ASP A 105 13.67 -4.03 -3.42
C ASP A 105 14.98 -3.85 -2.61
N GLU A 106 15.64 -2.69 -2.76
CA GLU A 106 16.85 -2.34 -2.05
C GLU A 106 16.56 -1.38 -0.90
N ILE A 107 17.07 -1.69 0.30
CA ILE A 107 17.05 -0.78 1.44
C ILE A 107 18.35 -0.02 1.50
N VAL A 108 18.26 1.30 1.62
CA VAL A 108 19.41 2.20 1.66
C VAL A 108 19.35 3.10 2.89
N CYS A 109 20.48 3.69 3.25
CA CYS A 109 20.56 4.65 4.34
C CYS A 109 19.81 5.97 4.03
N ASP A 110 19.02 6.44 4.98
CA ASP A 110 18.44 7.79 4.99
C ASP A 110 19.23 8.69 5.97
N LEU A 111 18.87 8.67 7.26
CA LEU A 111 19.68 9.36 8.30
C LEU A 111 20.95 8.61 8.67
N CYS A 112 21.08 7.31 8.39
CA CYS A 112 22.36 6.64 8.53
C CYS A 112 23.28 6.93 7.32
N GLU A 113 24.58 6.72 7.48
CA GLU A 113 25.56 6.64 6.39
C GLU A 113 26.02 5.21 6.14
N SER A 114 25.91 4.36 7.17
CA SER A 114 26.25 2.94 7.10
C SER A 114 25.60 2.15 8.21
N TRP A 115 25.52 0.83 8.04
CA TRP A 115 25.23 -0.10 9.12
C TRP A 115 26.01 -1.41 9.02
N THR A 116 26.14 -2.09 10.15
CA THR A 116 26.66 -3.45 10.25
C THR A 116 25.67 -4.34 10.99
N VAL A 117 25.75 -5.65 10.71
CA VAL A 117 24.95 -6.66 11.41
C VAL A 117 25.89 -7.62 12.11
N SER A 118 25.61 -7.96 13.38
CA SER A 118 26.40 -8.95 14.12
C SER A 118 26.30 -10.35 13.48
N PRO A 119 27.31 -11.22 13.69
CA PRO A 119 27.33 -12.56 13.10
C PRO A 119 26.09 -13.42 13.42
N ASP A 120 25.44 -13.20 14.56
CA ASP A 120 24.22 -13.89 14.95
C ASP A 120 22.93 -13.26 14.37
N GLY A 121 23.07 -12.19 13.57
CA GLY A 121 21.96 -11.48 12.94
C GLY A 121 21.06 -10.69 13.91
N LYS A 122 21.48 -10.54 15.18
CA LYS A 122 20.58 -9.98 16.23
C LYS A 122 20.93 -8.56 16.67
N THR A 123 21.99 -7.97 16.14
CA THR A 123 22.37 -6.60 16.51
C THR A 123 22.75 -5.82 15.27
N TYR A 124 22.06 -4.72 15.06
CA TYR A 124 22.34 -3.74 14.02
C TYR A 124 23.07 -2.56 14.64
N THR A 125 24.20 -2.15 14.07
CA THR A 125 24.91 -0.93 14.47
C THR A 125 24.83 0.07 13.34
N PHE A 126 24.15 1.18 13.56
CA PHE A 126 23.99 2.26 12.57
C PHE A 126 24.89 3.42 12.91
N ARG A 127 25.57 3.97 11.90
CA ARG A 127 26.29 5.24 11.97
C ARG A 127 25.48 6.31 11.26
N LEU A 128 25.23 7.45 11.95
CA LEU A 128 24.41 8.55 11.44
C LEU A 128 25.22 9.52 10.58
N ARG A 129 24.58 10.10 9.57
CA ARG A 129 25.07 11.25 8.81
C ARG A 129 25.08 12.50 9.69
N GLU A 130 25.81 13.50 9.28
CA GLU A 130 25.64 14.86 9.80
C GLU A 130 24.35 15.45 9.24
N ALA A 131 23.35 15.58 10.08
CA ALA A 131 22.04 16.12 9.76
C ALA A 131 21.54 17.03 10.88
N GLN A 132 20.60 17.92 10.53
CA GLN A 132 19.95 18.82 11.48
C GLN A 132 18.42 18.67 11.43
N TRP A 133 17.80 18.85 12.55
CA TRP A 133 16.37 19.06 12.63
C TRP A 133 15.99 20.42 12.02
N HIS A 134 14.73 20.64 11.76
CA HIS A 134 14.24 21.88 11.13
C HIS A 134 14.51 23.15 11.97
N ASP A 135 14.75 23.01 13.27
CA ASP A 135 15.14 24.09 14.18
C ASP A 135 16.65 24.32 14.27
N GLY A 136 17.45 23.52 13.54
CA GLY A 136 18.90 23.63 13.49
C GLY A 136 19.66 22.79 14.52
N GLN A 137 18.98 22.13 15.45
CA GLN A 137 19.61 21.18 16.38
C GLN A 137 20.15 19.95 15.63
N PRO A 138 21.29 19.36 16.03
CA PRO A 138 21.84 18.17 15.39
C PRO A 138 20.93 16.95 15.61
N VAL A 139 20.85 16.09 14.59
CA VAL A 139 20.27 14.75 14.74
C VAL A 139 21.28 13.85 15.43
N THR A 140 20.87 13.18 16.50
CA THR A 140 21.75 12.35 17.33
C THR A 140 21.24 10.93 17.50
N ALA A 141 22.09 10.02 17.95
CA ALA A 141 21.73 8.66 18.30
C ALA A 141 20.67 8.59 19.42
N GLU A 142 20.64 9.59 20.31
CA GLU A 142 19.58 9.72 21.32
C GLU A 142 18.20 9.95 20.73
N ASP A 143 18.10 10.70 19.62
CA ASP A 143 16.83 10.94 18.92
C ASP A 143 16.33 9.64 18.26
N ILE A 144 17.24 8.85 17.68
CA ILE A 144 16.90 7.56 17.08
C ILE A 144 16.39 6.60 18.16
N LYS A 145 17.13 6.47 19.29
CA LYS A 145 16.71 5.67 20.42
C LYS A 145 15.33 6.10 20.93
N PHE A 146 15.14 7.38 21.15
CA PHE A 146 13.86 7.94 21.57
C PHE A 146 12.71 7.57 20.61
N SER A 147 12.95 7.67 19.32
CA SER A 147 11.95 7.37 18.30
C SER A 147 11.55 5.90 18.29
N LEU A 148 12.52 4.97 18.41
CA LEU A 148 12.25 3.53 18.51
C LEU A 148 11.49 3.19 19.80
N ASP A 149 11.89 3.79 20.92
CA ASP A 149 11.26 3.58 22.22
C ASP A 149 9.83 4.13 22.21
N ARG A 150 9.59 5.31 21.61
CA ARG A 150 8.26 5.90 21.46
C ARG A 150 7.30 5.01 20.66
N ILE A 151 7.78 4.39 19.57
CA ILE A 151 6.99 3.44 18.78
C ILE A 151 6.60 2.22 19.62
N THR A 152 7.52 1.74 20.44
CA THR A 152 7.36 0.50 21.19
C THR A 152 6.88 0.69 22.63
N GLU A 153 6.53 1.92 23.02
CA GLU A 153 5.99 2.26 24.35
C GLU A 153 4.84 1.33 24.73
N PRO A 154 4.91 0.66 25.90
CA PRO A 154 3.83 -0.21 26.37
C PRO A 154 2.50 0.54 26.49
N GLY A 155 1.43 -0.08 25.99
CA GLY A 155 0.08 0.50 25.98
C GLY A 155 -0.19 1.52 24.89
N ALA A 156 0.82 2.03 24.18
CA ALA A 156 0.60 2.94 23.06
C ALA A 156 -0.04 2.21 21.87
N ILE A 157 -1.14 2.76 21.34
CA ILE A 157 -1.78 2.23 20.14
C ILE A 157 -1.00 2.74 18.93
N ARG A 158 -0.32 1.83 18.23
CA ARG A 158 0.48 2.09 17.04
C ARG A 158 0.06 1.10 15.96
N ILE A 159 -0.90 1.48 15.13
CA ILE A 159 -1.54 0.56 14.17
C ILE A 159 -0.52 -0.01 13.18
N THR A 160 0.31 0.83 12.60
CA THR A 160 1.27 0.40 11.58
C THR A 160 2.65 0.15 12.18
N THR A 161 3.15 1.08 12.99
CA THR A 161 4.51 1.00 13.54
C THR A 161 4.64 0.01 14.68
N GLY A 162 3.53 -0.36 15.32
CA GLY A 162 3.52 -1.29 16.46
C GLY A 162 4.09 -2.67 16.16
N VAL A 163 4.16 -3.06 14.90
CA VAL A 163 4.83 -4.30 14.45
C VAL A 163 6.31 -4.35 14.85
N LEU A 164 6.95 -3.19 15.05
CA LEU A 164 8.34 -3.13 15.53
C LEU A 164 8.54 -3.86 16.88
N ARG A 165 7.49 -3.94 17.71
CA ARG A 165 7.51 -4.70 18.98
C ARG A 165 7.78 -6.20 18.80
N THR A 166 7.52 -6.73 17.61
CA THR A 166 7.85 -8.12 17.28
C THR A 166 9.36 -8.35 17.34
N PHE A 167 10.12 -7.39 16.86
CA PHE A 167 11.58 -7.48 16.69
C PHE A 167 12.34 -6.78 17.82
N TYR A 168 11.96 -5.56 18.16
CA TYR A 168 12.67 -4.71 19.11
C TYR A 168 12.04 -4.76 20.49
N ALA A 169 12.90 -4.98 21.52
CA ALA A 169 12.48 -4.86 22.90
C ALA A 169 12.52 -3.38 23.32
N HIS A 170 11.45 -2.90 23.94
CA HIS A 170 11.38 -1.52 24.39
C HIS A 170 12.62 -1.11 25.21
N ARG A 171 13.24 0.01 24.85
CA ARG A 171 14.46 0.56 25.47
C ARG A 171 15.75 -0.25 25.31
N SER A 172 15.78 -1.26 24.46
CA SER A 172 16.97 -2.09 24.29
C SER A 172 18.10 -1.45 23.46
N ALA A 173 17.84 -0.39 22.70
CA ALA A 173 18.88 0.27 21.92
C ALA A 173 19.89 0.99 22.82
N GLU A 174 21.17 0.92 22.40
CA GLU A 174 22.31 1.49 23.11
C GLU A 174 22.93 2.62 22.28
N VAL A 175 23.04 3.80 22.87
CA VAL A 175 23.77 4.92 22.30
C VAL A 175 25.26 4.71 22.57
N VAL A 176 26.04 4.47 21.53
CA VAL A 176 27.49 4.27 21.63
C VAL A 176 28.22 5.61 21.69
N ASP A 177 27.83 6.53 20.80
CA ASP A 177 28.27 7.92 20.76
C ASP A 177 27.17 8.79 20.12
N ALA A 178 27.43 10.08 19.93
CA ALA A 178 26.44 11.01 19.39
C ALA A 178 25.89 10.61 18.00
N ARG A 179 26.63 9.81 17.23
CA ARG A 179 26.28 9.40 15.86
C ARG A 179 26.23 7.89 15.66
N THR A 180 26.42 7.10 16.70
CA THR A 180 26.44 5.64 16.59
C THR A 180 25.43 5.04 17.56
N ILE A 181 24.52 4.25 17.02
CA ILE A 181 23.50 3.53 17.80
C ILE A 181 23.56 2.04 17.51
N ARG A 182 23.48 1.23 18.56
CA ARG A 182 23.37 -0.23 18.49
C ARG A 182 21.93 -0.62 18.82
N VAL A 183 21.31 -1.38 17.93
CA VAL A 183 19.91 -1.80 18.03
C VAL A 183 19.86 -3.32 18.10
N PRO A 184 19.79 -3.91 19.30
CA PRO A 184 19.58 -5.33 19.46
C PRO A 184 18.13 -5.70 19.14
N ILE A 185 17.93 -6.83 18.46
CA ILE A 185 16.62 -7.40 18.16
C ILE A 185 16.47 -8.78 18.83
N LYS A 186 15.23 -9.15 19.12
CA LYS A 186 14.88 -10.36 19.88
C LYS A 186 15.33 -11.66 19.19
N PHE A 187 15.36 -11.66 17.88
CA PHE A 187 15.78 -12.79 17.03
C PHE A 187 16.19 -12.26 15.65
N ALA A 188 17.07 -12.99 14.98
CA ALA A 188 17.45 -12.67 13.60
C ALA A 188 16.21 -12.75 12.70
N SER A 189 16.00 -11.70 11.90
CA SER A 189 14.84 -11.64 11.01
C SER A 189 15.15 -10.83 9.76
N PRO A 190 14.81 -11.33 8.56
CA PRO A 190 14.94 -10.57 7.33
C PRO A 190 13.97 -9.37 7.27
N LEU A 191 12.91 -9.40 8.08
CA LEU A 191 11.86 -8.38 8.07
C LEU A 191 12.18 -7.13 8.89
N PHE A 192 13.20 -7.16 9.76
CA PHE A 192 13.48 -6.02 10.64
C PHE A 192 13.83 -4.76 9.86
N LEU A 193 14.74 -4.85 8.89
CA LEU A 193 15.11 -3.71 8.05
C LEU A 193 13.96 -3.26 7.15
N GLU A 194 13.17 -4.20 6.62
CA GLU A 194 11.97 -3.90 5.82
C GLU A 194 10.98 -3.05 6.61
N HIS A 195 10.69 -3.44 7.85
CA HIS A 195 9.81 -2.64 8.71
C HIS A 195 10.44 -1.30 9.08
N LEU A 196 11.76 -1.27 9.35
CA LEU A 196 12.46 -0.03 9.69
C LEU A 196 12.53 0.95 8.51
N ALA A 197 12.54 0.45 7.26
CA ALA A 197 12.50 1.24 6.03
C ALA A 197 11.09 1.75 5.66
N SER A 198 10.06 1.30 6.38
CA SER A 198 8.69 1.78 6.17
C SER A 198 8.59 3.28 6.38
N GLU A 199 7.82 3.96 5.51
CA GLU A 199 7.56 5.39 5.60
C GLU A 199 6.91 5.84 6.92
N TYR A 200 6.33 4.93 7.68
CA TYR A 200 5.80 5.22 9.02
C TYR A 200 6.89 5.26 10.12
N MET A 201 8.07 4.69 9.88
CA MET A 201 9.18 4.63 10.83
C MET A 201 10.03 5.92 10.79
N LYS A 202 9.36 7.07 10.88
CA LYS A 202 10.02 8.38 10.92
C LYS A 202 10.68 8.63 12.26
N MET A 203 11.84 9.32 12.22
CA MET A 203 12.58 9.70 13.42
C MET A 203 12.17 11.12 13.87
N TYR A 204 12.09 11.33 15.17
CA TYR A 204 11.65 12.57 15.80
C TYR A 204 12.71 13.13 16.73
N PRO A 205 12.83 14.47 16.83
CA PRO A 205 13.71 15.11 17.79
C PRO A 205 13.20 14.88 19.21
N LYS A 206 14.03 14.29 20.06
CA LYS A 206 13.71 13.99 21.46
C LYS A 206 13.33 15.27 22.21
N HIS A 207 14.09 16.36 22.01
CA HIS A 207 13.88 17.64 22.72
C HIS A 207 12.52 18.31 22.43
N VAL A 208 11.89 17.98 21.29
CA VAL A 208 10.53 18.45 20.96
C VAL A 208 9.50 17.41 21.36
N ALA A 209 9.65 16.18 20.86
CA ALA A 209 8.60 15.18 20.89
C ALA A 209 8.31 14.61 22.29
N GLN A 210 9.31 14.58 23.19
CA GLN A 210 9.14 14.06 24.56
C GLN A 210 8.21 14.94 25.43
N GLY A 211 8.06 16.23 25.10
CA GLY A 211 7.22 17.16 25.85
C GLY A 211 5.78 17.27 25.35
N LEU A 212 5.44 16.60 24.24
CA LEU A 212 4.12 16.68 23.63
C LEU A 212 3.20 15.57 24.14
N SER A 213 1.96 15.92 24.45
CA SER A 213 0.90 14.92 24.63
C SER A 213 0.58 14.23 23.30
N PRO A 214 -0.08 13.05 23.33
CA PRO A 214 -0.50 12.38 22.09
C PRO A 214 -1.39 13.27 21.19
N GLU A 215 -2.24 14.09 21.78
CA GLU A 215 -3.15 15.01 21.09
C GLU A 215 -2.38 16.19 20.46
N GLU A 216 -1.40 16.74 21.18
CA GLU A 216 -0.55 17.82 20.67
C GLU A 216 0.33 17.33 19.51
N ALA A 217 0.90 16.11 19.61
CA ALA A 217 1.72 15.53 18.56
C ALA A 217 0.96 15.33 17.24
N GLN A 218 -0.36 15.19 17.31
CA GLN A 218 -1.22 15.06 16.12
C GLN A 218 -1.52 16.39 15.42
N GLN A 219 -1.20 17.53 16.06
CA GLN A 219 -1.47 18.85 15.49
C GLN A 219 -0.41 19.26 14.46
N PRO A 220 -0.79 20.02 13.42
CA PRO A 220 0.15 20.49 12.41
C PRO A 220 1.25 21.36 13.01
N GLY A 221 2.50 21.13 12.64
CA GLY A 221 3.65 21.92 13.05
C GLY A 221 4.14 21.73 14.48
N LYS A 222 3.49 20.91 15.29
CA LYS A 222 3.98 20.58 16.65
C LYS A 222 5.17 19.63 16.64
N LEU A 223 5.15 18.63 15.76
CA LEU A 223 6.33 17.81 15.47
C LEU A 223 7.11 18.46 14.33
N ILE A 224 8.41 18.56 14.51
CA ILE A 224 9.36 19.00 13.49
C ILE A 224 10.19 17.81 13.01
N GLY A 225 10.70 17.87 11.79
CA GLY A 225 11.48 16.81 11.19
C GLY A 225 12.87 17.23 10.77
N SER A 226 13.54 16.34 10.05
CA SER A 226 14.83 16.55 9.39
C SER A 226 14.68 16.54 7.86
N GLY A 227 13.46 16.41 7.36
CA GLY A 227 13.14 16.17 5.96
C GLY A 227 13.45 17.33 5.02
N PRO A 228 13.30 17.08 3.70
CA PRO A 228 13.58 18.06 2.66
C PRO A 228 12.63 19.26 2.68
N TRP A 229 11.49 19.12 3.31
CA TRP A 229 10.45 20.15 3.36
C TRP A 229 10.12 20.55 4.79
N LYS A 230 9.79 21.83 4.98
CA LYS A 230 9.21 22.36 6.22
C LYS A 230 7.75 22.74 5.96
N LEU A 231 6.87 22.44 6.90
CA LEU A 231 5.48 22.93 6.83
C LEU A 231 5.48 24.45 6.95
N LYS A 232 5.01 25.11 5.89
CA LYS A 232 4.84 26.57 5.86
C LYS A 232 3.48 26.97 6.43
N GLU A 233 2.42 26.31 5.93
CA GLU A 233 1.05 26.60 6.34
C GLU A 233 0.14 25.40 6.05
N PHE A 234 -0.81 25.14 6.90
CA PHE A 234 -1.93 24.24 6.67
C PHE A 234 -3.23 25.01 6.90
N LYS A 235 -4.02 25.10 5.83
CA LYS A 235 -5.39 25.64 5.87
C LYS A 235 -6.35 24.47 5.66
N PRO A 236 -7.04 23.99 6.73
CA PRO A 236 -7.97 22.87 6.61
C PRO A 236 -8.96 23.09 5.47
N HIS A 237 -9.18 22.03 4.68
CA HIS A 237 -10.07 22.00 3.50
C HIS A 237 -9.69 22.96 2.36
N ILE A 238 -8.53 23.62 2.42
CA ILE A 238 -8.05 24.57 1.40
C ILE A 238 -6.71 24.15 0.84
N SER A 239 -5.64 24.13 1.65
CA SER A 239 -4.30 23.84 1.16
C SER A 239 -3.33 23.35 2.22
N ILE A 240 -2.27 22.66 1.74
CA ILE A 240 -1.08 22.32 2.50
C ILE A 240 0.10 22.95 1.77
N GLU A 241 0.85 23.82 2.44
CA GLU A 241 1.98 24.53 1.85
C GLU A 241 3.29 24.15 2.53
N TYR A 242 4.28 23.83 1.73
CA TYR A 242 5.62 23.49 2.17
C TYR A 242 6.64 24.45 1.57
N VAL A 243 7.71 24.68 2.33
CA VAL A 243 8.89 25.42 1.87
C VAL A 243 10.11 24.52 1.94
N ARG A 244 11.04 24.72 1.02
CA ARG A 244 12.31 24.02 0.95
C ARG A 244 13.08 24.11 2.27
N ASN A 245 13.63 23.00 2.76
CA ASN A 245 14.64 23.00 3.81
C ASN A 245 16.02 23.33 3.19
N ALA A 246 16.46 24.57 3.30
CA ALA A 246 17.74 25.01 2.73
C ALA A 246 18.96 24.29 3.37
N ASN A 247 18.80 23.79 4.61
CA ASN A 247 19.84 23.09 5.36
C ASN A 247 19.70 21.57 5.28
N TYR A 248 18.98 21.07 4.27
CA TYR A 248 18.82 19.64 4.12
C TYR A 248 20.14 18.93 3.89
N PHE A 249 20.38 17.83 4.60
CA PHE A 249 21.66 17.14 4.62
C PHE A 249 22.00 16.46 3.27
N LYS A 250 21.00 16.08 2.50
CA LYS A 250 21.20 15.60 1.13
C LYS A 250 21.41 16.81 0.22
N LYS A 251 22.68 17.15 0.01
CA LYS A 251 23.09 18.36 -0.72
C LYS A 251 22.48 18.43 -2.12
N GLY A 252 21.99 19.63 -2.49
CA GLY A 252 21.32 19.88 -3.78
C GLY A 252 19.84 19.66 -3.79
N LEU A 253 19.30 18.92 -2.82
CA LEU A 253 17.85 18.63 -2.71
C LEU A 253 17.15 19.54 -1.69
N PRO A 254 15.83 19.65 -1.79
CA PRO A 254 14.98 19.30 -2.94
C PRO A 254 15.17 20.29 -4.11
N TYR A 255 14.74 19.93 -5.31
CA TYR A 255 14.93 20.76 -6.50
C TYR A 255 13.94 21.92 -6.63
N PHE A 256 12.78 21.88 -5.98
CA PHE A 256 11.81 22.96 -5.94
C PHE A 256 11.97 23.86 -4.72
N ASP A 257 11.52 25.11 -4.80
CA ASP A 257 11.47 26.03 -3.64
C ASP A 257 10.38 25.71 -2.63
N GLY A 258 9.32 25.07 -3.07
CA GLY A 258 8.18 24.70 -2.24
C GLY A 258 7.21 23.78 -2.96
N MET A 259 6.20 23.36 -2.22
CA MET A 259 5.06 22.60 -2.74
C MET A 259 3.77 23.19 -2.20
N ILE A 260 2.72 23.18 -3.02
CA ILE A 260 1.37 23.54 -2.61
C ILE A 260 0.44 22.43 -3.09
N PHE A 261 -0.23 21.76 -2.16
CA PHE A 261 -1.32 20.85 -2.45
C PHE A 261 -2.65 21.52 -2.13
N THR A 262 -3.46 21.78 -3.17
CA THR A 262 -4.82 22.28 -3.00
C THR A 262 -5.75 21.13 -2.64
N ILE A 263 -6.52 21.28 -1.57
CA ILE A 263 -7.48 20.28 -1.11
C ILE A 263 -8.79 20.45 -1.89
N VAL A 264 -9.09 19.52 -2.77
CA VAL A 264 -10.27 19.49 -3.62
C VAL A 264 -11.01 18.17 -3.39
N GLN A 265 -12.04 18.18 -2.57
CA GLN A 265 -12.76 16.96 -2.20
C GLN A 265 -13.52 16.35 -3.40
N ASP A 266 -14.04 17.19 -4.30
CA ASP A 266 -14.74 16.75 -5.49
C ASP A 266 -13.79 16.06 -6.47
N TYR A 267 -14.09 14.81 -6.78
CA TYR A 267 -13.26 13.95 -7.63
C TYR A 267 -13.11 14.52 -9.05
N ASN A 268 -14.23 14.94 -9.66
CA ASN A 268 -14.21 15.44 -11.05
C ASN A 268 -13.46 16.76 -11.18
N ARG A 269 -13.54 17.62 -10.17
CA ARG A 269 -12.74 18.86 -10.13
C ARG A 269 -11.24 18.58 -10.05
N ARG A 270 -10.81 17.52 -9.34
CA ARG A 270 -9.38 17.11 -9.34
C ARG A 270 -8.94 16.65 -10.73
N LEU A 271 -9.76 15.83 -11.41
CA LEU A 271 -9.48 15.42 -12.79
C LEU A 271 -9.36 16.64 -13.72
N ALA A 272 -10.30 17.57 -13.63
CA ALA A 272 -10.30 18.80 -14.42
C ALA A 272 -9.05 19.67 -14.15
N ALA A 273 -8.64 19.82 -12.88
CA ALA A 273 -7.45 20.59 -12.53
C ALA A 273 -6.17 20.05 -13.18
N MET A 274 -6.03 18.71 -13.25
CA MET A 274 -4.94 18.08 -13.98
C MET A 274 -5.05 18.30 -15.49
N GLN A 275 -6.24 18.09 -16.05
CA GLN A 275 -6.52 18.19 -17.49
C GLN A 275 -6.20 19.58 -18.07
N VAL A 276 -6.50 20.64 -17.31
CA VAL A 276 -6.25 22.02 -17.73
C VAL A 276 -4.89 22.59 -17.28
N GLY A 277 -4.06 21.77 -16.60
CA GLY A 277 -2.72 22.17 -16.17
C GLY A 277 -2.68 23.09 -14.93
N GLN A 278 -3.75 23.17 -14.14
CA GLN A 278 -3.77 23.90 -12.87
C GLN A 278 -2.95 23.18 -11.79
N ALA A 279 -2.81 21.85 -11.89
CA ALA A 279 -1.94 21.04 -11.06
C ALA A 279 -0.96 20.23 -11.93
N GLN A 280 0.22 20.00 -11.41
CA GLN A 280 1.31 19.23 -12.03
C GLN A 280 1.35 17.79 -11.56
N THR A 281 0.72 17.51 -10.43
CA THR A 281 0.63 16.16 -9.86
C THR A 281 -0.62 16.02 -9.00
N THR A 282 -1.15 14.81 -8.93
CA THR A 282 -1.93 14.39 -7.78
C THR A 282 -0.98 14.01 -6.65
N GLU A 283 -1.48 13.83 -5.44
CA GLU A 283 -0.67 13.45 -4.27
C GLU A 283 0.09 12.14 -4.41
N GLY A 284 0.03 11.54 -5.57
CA GLY A 284 0.51 10.20 -5.87
C GLY A 284 -0.63 9.18 -5.87
N PRO A 285 -0.35 7.91 -6.15
CA PRO A 285 -1.36 6.88 -6.07
C PRO A 285 -1.92 6.81 -4.66
N THR A 286 -3.23 6.99 -4.52
CA THR A 286 -3.92 6.92 -3.23
C THR A 286 -5.04 5.90 -3.25
N ILE A 287 -5.37 5.38 -2.08
CA ILE A 287 -6.42 4.38 -1.91
C ILE A 287 -7.74 4.91 -2.45
N GLY A 288 -8.28 4.25 -3.47
CA GLY A 288 -9.60 4.50 -4.02
C GLY A 288 -9.78 5.77 -4.83
N SER A 289 -8.73 6.61 -5.00
CA SER A 289 -8.89 7.89 -5.70
C SER A 289 -8.83 7.74 -7.22
N TYR A 290 -7.84 7.01 -7.75
CA TYR A 290 -7.57 6.94 -9.19
C TYR A 290 -7.25 5.51 -9.67
N GLY A 291 -7.74 4.51 -8.97
CA GLY A 291 -7.54 3.10 -9.33
C GLY A 291 -8.52 2.58 -10.39
N ASN A 292 -8.84 3.41 -11.37
CA ASN A 292 -9.78 3.16 -12.46
C ASN A 292 -9.25 3.69 -13.79
N GLU A 293 -10.09 3.77 -14.80
CA GLU A 293 -9.78 4.23 -16.17
C GLU A 293 -9.48 5.73 -16.31
N ASP A 294 -9.90 6.56 -15.36
CA ASP A 294 -9.85 8.02 -15.50
C ASP A 294 -8.47 8.60 -15.81
N PRO A 295 -7.37 8.17 -15.14
CA PRO A 295 -6.04 8.66 -15.50
C PRO A 295 -5.65 8.36 -16.95
N LEU A 296 -5.97 7.18 -17.48
CA LEU A 296 -5.70 6.83 -18.88
C LEU A 296 -6.59 7.64 -19.84
N ARG A 297 -7.84 7.87 -19.48
CA ARG A 297 -8.73 8.73 -20.25
C ARG A 297 -8.17 10.16 -20.34
N ILE A 298 -7.76 10.75 -19.20
CA ILE A 298 -7.13 12.08 -19.16
C ILE A 298 -5.82 12.10 -19.97
N GLN A 299 -4.99 11.05 -19.86
CA GLN A 299 -3.78 10.94 -20.67
C GLN A 299 -4.08 11.00 -22.17
N ARG A 300 -5.08 10.28 -22.67
CA ARG A 300 -5.50 10.31 -24.09
C ARG A 300 -6.07 11.67 -24.48
N GLU A 301 -6.98 12.24 -23.69
CA GLU A 301 -7.60 13.53 -23.95
C GLU A 301 -6.58 14.67 -24.00
N THR A 302 -5.54 14.61 -23.18
CA THR A 302 -4.45 15.59 -23.14
C THR A 302 -3.31 15.29 -24.11
N ARG A 303 -3.41 14.23 -24.90
CA ARG A 303 -2.34 13.76 -25.83
C ARG A 303 -1.01 13.58 -25.10
N GLY A 304 -1.02 12.91 -23.95
CA GLY A 304 0.15 12.61 -23.15
C GLY A 304 0.71 13.75 -22.30
N LYS A 305 0.13 14.98 -22.34
CA LYS A 305 0.57 16.07 -21.45
C LYS A 305 0.36 15.74 -19.97
N VAL A 306 -0.65 14.97 -19.67
CA VAL A 306 -0.84 14.33 -18.36
C VAL A 306 -0.55 12.86 -18.53
N ARG A 307 0.34 12.31 -17.71
CA ARG A 307 0.69 10.89 -17.70
C ARG A 307 -0.07 10.19 -16.58
N ALA A 308 -0.71 9.08 -16.92
CA ALA A 308 -1.29 8.16 -15.95
C ALA A 308 -0.18 7.35 -15.24
N ILE A 309 -0.35 7.13 -13.96
CA ILE A 309 0.55 6.34 -13.13
C ILE A 309 -0.28 5.31 -12.40
N TYR A 310 0.18 4.05 -12.42
CA TYR A 310 -0.47 2.98 -11.68
C TYR A 310 0.53 2.12 -10.94
N ILE A 311 0.17 1.71 -9.74
CA ILE A 311 0.83 0.65 -8.97
C ILE A 311 -0.10 -0.56 -9.03
N PRO A 312 0.28 -1.63 -9.73
CA PRO A 312 -0.53 -2.84 -9.81
C PRO A 312 -0.67 -3.51 -8.45
N GLU A 313 -1.86 -4.03 -8.15
CA GLU A 313 -2.13 -4.81 -6.92
C GLU A 313 -1.63 -4.13 -5.64
N ALA A 314 -1.71 -2.80 -5.61
CA ALA A 314 -1.26 -2.01 -4.47
C ALA A 314 -2.28 -2.00 -3.33
N MET A 315 -3.53 -2.35 -3.63
CA MET A 315 -4.64 -2.22 -2.70
C MET A 315 -5.58 -3.41 -2.78
N GLN A 316 -5.94 -3.97 -1.63
CA GLN A 316 -7.03 -4.93 -1.54
C GLN A 316 -8.33 -4.25 -1.15
N ILE A 317 -9.43 -4.59 -1.84
CA ILE A 317 -10.78 -4.36 -1.37
C ILE A 317 -11.28 -5.64 -0.73
N TYR A 318 -11.82 -5.51 0.48
CA TYR A 318 -12.31 -6.62 1.27
C TYR A 318 -13.57 -6.23 2.05
N LEU A 319 -14.37 -7.24 2.37
CA LEU A 319 -15.56 -7.11 3.21
C LEU A 319 -15.22 -7.53 4.62
N VAL A 320 -15.52 -6.69 5.60
CA VAL A 320 -15.51 -7.01 7.03
C VAL A 320 -16.92 -7.38 7.43
N LEU A 321 -17.11 -8.57 7.99
CA LEU A 321 -18.36 -9.05 8.56
C LEU A 321 -18.28 -8.90 10.08
N HIS A 322 -19.01 -7.94 10.66
CA HIS A 322 -18.95 -7.65 12.08
C HIS A 322 -19.60 -8.75 12.91
N MET A 323 -18.80 -9.37 13.80
CA MET A 323 -19.20 -10.57 14.52
C MET A 323 -19.96 -10.29 15.82
N ASN A 324 -20.16 -9.04 16.17
CA ASN A 324 -20.83 -8.63 17.41
C ASN A 324 -22.37 -8.72 17.36
N LYS A 325 -22.96 -9.02 16.21
CA LYS A 325 -24.42 -9.07 16.02
C LYS A 325 -24.85 -9.99 14.85
N PRO A 326 -26.10 -10.48 14.89
CA PRO A 326 -26.68 -11.21 13.77
C PRO A 326 -26.69 -10.39 12.47
N PRO A 327 -26.57 -11.02 11.29
CA PRO A 327 -26.44 -12.47 11.12
C PRO A 327 -24.98 -12.95 11.15
N PHE A 328 -23.99 -12.02 11.16
CA PHE A 328 -22.58 -12.33 10.95
C PHE A 328 -21.83 -12.79 12.20
N ASN A 329 -22.50 -12.83 13.37
CA ASN A 329 -21.99 -13.53 14.56
C ASN A 329 -21.95 -15.06 14.36
N ASP A 330 -22.74 -15.62 13.45
CA ASP A 330 -22.72 -17.05 13.11
C ASP A 330 -21.63 -17.36 12.06
N PRO A 331 -20.65 -18.23 12.35
CA PRO A 331 -19.58 -18.57 11.40
C PRO A 331 -20.11 -19.25 10.12
N ARG A 332 -21.24 -19.96 10.19
CA ARG A 332 -21.88 -20.57 9.01
C ARG A 332 -22.34 -19.51 8.03
N VAL A 333 -22.88 -18.39 8.51
CA VAL A 333 -23.30 -17.27 7.67
C VAL A 333 -22.08 -16.58 7.04
N ARG A 334 -21.01 -16.38 7.80
CA ARG A 334 -19.78 -15.81 7.24
C ARG A 334 -19.19 -16.71 6.15
N ARG A 335 -19.15 -18.01 6.40
CA ARG A 335 -18.75 -19.01 5.39
C ARG A 335 -19.64 -18.97 4.15
N ALA A 336 -20.95 -18.85 4.31
CA ALA A 336 -21.90 -18.75 3.21
C ALA A 336 -21.64 -17.50 2.34
N VAL A 337 -21.43 -16.34 2.96
CA VAL A 337 -21.08 -15.11 2.24
C VAL A 337 -19.75 -15.28 1.48
N PHE A 338 -18.73 -15.84 2.13
CA PHE A 338 -17.44 -16.10 1.51
C PHE A 338 -17.54 -16.96 0.25
N LEU A 339 -18.35 -18.02 0.28
CA LEU A 339 -18.57 -18.94 -0.83
C LEU A 339 -19.37 -18.31 -1.98
N ALA A 340 -20.41 -17.55 -1.66
CA ALA A 340 -21.39 -17.06 -2.63
C ALA A 340 -20.86 -15.95 -3.55
N ILE A 341 -19.83 -15.21 -3.13
CA ILE A 341 -19.28 -14.09 -3.90
C ILE A 341 -18.58 -14.58 -5.15
N ASP A 342 -19.01 -14.10 -6.32
CA ASP A 342 -18.32 -14.29 -7.59
C ASP A 342 -17.29 -13.16 -7.79
N ARG A 343 -16.05 -13.47 -7.44
CA ARG A 343 -14.94 -12.51 -7.51
C ARG A 343 -14.53 -12.20 -8.94
N GLN A 344 -14.74 -13.12 -9.89
CA GLN A 344 -14.42 -12.87 -11.31
C GLN A 344 -15.42 -11.90 -11.92
N GLU A 345 -16.71 -12.09 -11.66
CA GLU A 345 -17.75 -11.15 -12.06
C GLU A 345 -17.54 -9.78 -11.40
N LEU A 346 -17.15 -9.77 -10.11
CA LEU A 346 -16.87 -8.54 -9.38
C LEU A 346 -15.72 -7.75 -10.02
N VAL A 347 -14.60 -8.41 -10.39
CA VAL A 347 -13.50 -7.77 -11.12
C VAL A 347 -13.99 -7.23 -12.46
N LYS A 348 -14.71 -8.04 -13.24
CA LYS A 348 -15.19 -7.67 -14.57
C LYS A 348 -16.07 -6.42 -14.53
N ILE A 349 -16.96 -6.30 -13.55
CA ILE A 349 -17.92 -5.18 -13.47
C ILE A 349 -17.30 -3.98 -12.76
N ALA A 350 -16.59 -4.20 -11.65
CA ALA A 350 -16.13 -3.11 -10.79
C ALA A 350 -14.70 -2.64 -11.08
N ARG A 351 -13.91 -3.41 -11.84
CA ARG A 351 -12.50 -3.11 -12.10
C ARG A 351 -12.12 -3.01 -13.56
N CYS A 352 -13.00 -3.37 -14.49
CA CYS A 352 -12.69 -3.29 -15.92
C CYS A 352 -13.53 -2.19 -16.58
N ALA A 353 -12.95 -1.52 -17.58
CA ALA A 353 -13.59 -0.48 -18.36
C ALA A 353 -13.06 -0.50 -19.80
N ASP A 354 -13.95 -0.78 -20.78
CA ASP A 354 -13.59 -0.70 -22.19
C ASP A 354 -13.43 0.75 -22.64
N PRO A 355 -12.43 1.09 -23.45
CA PRO A 355 -11.37 0.23 -24.02
C PRO A 355 -10.08 0.21 -23.18
N TYR A 356 -10.12 0.56 -21.89
CA TYR A 356 -8.93 0.80 -21.07
C TYR A 356 -8.40 -0.45 -20.35
N GLY A 357 -9.16 -1.56 -20.35
CA GLY A 357 -8.79 -2.79 -19.68
C GLY A 357 -9.19 -2.88 -18.22
N CYS A 358 -8.53 -3.76 -17.47
CA CYS A 358 -8.85 -4.03 -16.08
C CYS A 358 -7.81 -3.43 -15.13
N PHE A 359 -8.28 -2.80 -14.05
CA PHE A 359 -7.48 -2.14 -13.02
C PHE A 359 -7.49 -2.95 -11.71
N GLY A 360 -7.47 -4.25 -11.83
CA GLY A 360 -7.43 -5.15 -10.69
C GLY A 360 -7.56 -6.61 -11.08
N SER A 361 -7.35 -7.46 -10.08
CA SER A 361 -7.41 -8.91 -10.15
C SER A 361 -8.31 -9.48 -9.05
N VAL A 362 -8.55 -10.78 -9.11
CA VAL A 362 -9.32 -11.51 -8.11
C VAL A 362 -8.64 -11.42 -6.74
N GLY A 363 -9.42 -11.11 -5.71
CA GLY A 363 -8.90 -11.00 -4.34
C GLY A 363 -8.50 -12.35 -3.75
N THR A 364 -7.30 -12.38 -3.20
CA THR A 364 -6.73 -13.47 -2.40
C THR A 364 -6.55 -13.00 -0.98
N PHE A 365 -6.26 -13.89 -0.03
CA PHE A 365 -6.01 -13.47 1.36
C PHE A 365 -4.69 -12.73 1.52
N LEU A 366 -3.68 -13.09 0.75
CA LEU A 366 -2.36 -12.48 0.80
C LEU A 366 -1.95 -11.95 -0.58
N PRO A 367 -1.16 -10.87 -0.64
CA PRO A 367 -0.62 -10.39 -1.90
C PRO A 367 0.44 -11.35 -2.44
N ASN A 368 0.47 -11.54 -3.75
CA ASN A 368 1.59 -12.19 -4.43
C ASN A 368 2.71 -11.14 -4.66
N LYS A 369 3.42 -10.80 -3.60
CA LYS A 369 4.46 -9.76 -3.56
C LYS A 369 5.74 -10.31 -2.93
N GLY A 370 6.82 -9.56 -3.04
CA GLY A 370 8.09 -9.95 -2.45
C GLY A 370 8.64 -11.27 -2.99
N GLY A 371 8.34 -11.62 -4.25
CA GLY A 371 8.71 -12.91 -4.85
C GLY A 371 7.93 -14.12 -4.36
N TYR A 372 6.96 -13.94 -3.48
CA TYR A 372 6.10 -15.03 -3.03
C TYR A 372 4.84 -15.12 -3.88
N VAL A 373 4.61 -16.27 -4.49
CA VAL A 373 3.33 -16.66 -5.10
C VAL A 373 2.62 -17.58 -4.10
N VAL A 374 1.81 -16.99 -3.25
CA VAL A 374 1.11 -17.72 -2.18
C VAL A 374 -0.10 -18.45 -2.72
N GLU A 375 -0.85 -17.79 -3.62
CA GLU A 375 -2.08 -18.29 -4.23
C GLU A 375 -2.02 -18.07 -5.75
N SER A 376 -1.76 -19.15 -6.50
CA SER A 376 -1.74 -19.08 -7.97
C SER A 376 -3.17 -19.07 -8.53
N PRO A 377 -3.40 -18.56 -9.75
CA PRO A 377 -4.71 -18.65 -10.41
C PRO A 377 -5.20 -20.09 -10.59
N GLU A 378 -4.27 -21.02 -10.82
CA GLU A 378 -4.55 -22.45 -10.98
C GLU A 378 -5.03 -23.08 -9.67
N ASP A 379 -4.36 -22.74 -8.55
CA ASP A 379 -4.77 -23.18 -7.20
C ASP A 379 -6.16 -22.65 -6.85
N LEU A 380 -6.43 -21.38 -7.20
CA LEU A 380 -7.71 -20.74 -6.93
C LEU A 380 -8.87 -21.35 -7.70
N ALA A 381 -8.65 -21.76 -8.95
CA ALA A 381 -9.71 -22.27 -9.82
C ALA A 381 -10.46 -23.49 -9.23
N GLN A 382 -9.80 -24.27 -8.37
CA GLN A 382 -10.39 -25.43 -7.69
C GLN A 382 -10.80 -25.14 -6.22
N THR A 383 -10.50 -23.93 -5.73
CA THR A 383 -10.70 -23.59 -4.32
C THR A 383 -12.13 -23.11 -4.06
N PRO A 384 -12.86 -23.66 -3.05
CA PRO A 384 -14.16 -23.14 -2.63
C PRO A 384 -14.12 -21.62 -2.40
N GLY A 385 -15.09 -20.91 -2.94
CA GLY A 385 -15.15 -19.45 -2.93
C GLY A 385 -14.55 -18.79 -4.18
N TRP A 386 -13.69 -19.47 -4.94
CA TRP A 386 -13.14 -19.00 -6.23
C TRP A 386 -13.53 -19.88 -7.42
N ARG A 387 -14.05 -21.07 -7.17
CA ARG A 387 -14.48 -22.01 -8.25
C ARG A 387 -15.40 -21.32 -9.26
N GLN A 388 -15.26 -21.76 -10.52
CA GLN A 388 -16.16 -21.43 -11.60
C GLN A 388 -16.60 -22.69 -12.34
N PRO A 389 -17.87 -22.83 -12.72
CA PRO A 389 -19.01 -21.93 -12.37
C PRO A 389 -19.38 -21.99 -10.88
N LYS A 390 -20.01 -20.93 -10.37
CA LYS A 390 -20.35 -20.75 -8.95
C LYS A 390 -21.42 -21.70 -8.38
N GLY A 391 -22.04 -22.54 -9.21
CA GLY A 391 -23.20 -23.35 -8.82
C GLY A 391 -23.00 -24.17 -7.55
N GLN A 392 -21.86 -24.85 -7.42
CA GLN A 392 -21.52 -25.67 -6.25
C GLN A 392 -21.33 -24.80 -4.99
N ASP A 393 -20.59 -23.68 -5.10
CA ASP A 393 -20.34 -22.76 -4.00
C ASP A 393 -21.65 -22.15 -3.49
N ILE A 394 -22.55 -21.76 -4.40
CA ILE A 394 -23.86 -21.18 -4.04
C ILE A 394 -24.76 -22.24 -3.38
N ALA A 395 -24.74 -23.49 -3.83
CA ALA A 395 -25.52 -24.56 -3.22
C ALA A 395 -25.07 -24.82 -1.77
N GLU A 396 -23.74 -24.93 -1.55
CA GLU A 396 -23.16 -25.06 -0.21
C GLU A 396 -23.51 -23.85 0.68
N ALA A 397 -23.39 -22.64 0.16
CA ALA A 397 -23.69 -21.41 0.86
C ALA A 397 -25.17 -21.35 1.30
N ARG A 398 -26.11 -21.75 0.44
CA ARG A 398 -27.54 -21.81 0.78
C ARG A 398 -27.86 -22.84 1.87
N ALA A 399 -27.19 -23.99 1.83
CA ALA A 399 -27.32 -24.99 2.87
C ALA A 399 -26.85 -24.47 4.24
N LEU A 400 -25.74 -23.72 4.26
CA LEU A 400 -25.22 -23.07 5.48
C LEU A 400 -26.18 -21.99 6.01
N MET A 401 -26.77 -21.16 5.15
CA MET A 401 -27.77 -20.18 5.53
C MET A 401 -29.01 -20.85 6.15
N ALA A 402 -29.51 -21.92 5.53
CA ALA A 402 -30.65 -22.68 6.06
C ALA A 402 -30.31 -23.32 7.43
N ALA A 403 -29.15 -23.93 7.57
CA ALA A 403 -28.68 -24.51 8.82
C ALA A 403 -28.49 -23.46 9.95
N ALA A 404 -28.21 -22.21 9.57
CA ALA A 404 -28.15 -21.08 10.50
C ALA A 404 -29.51 -20.44 10.80
N GLY A 405 -30.60 -20.93 10.18
CA GLY A 405 -31.98 -20.44 10.41
C GLY A 405 -32.39 -19.27 9.52
N TYR A 406 -31.61 -18.89 8.51
CA TYR A 406 -31.91 -17.76 7.62
C TYR A 406 -32.48 -18.22 6.27
N THR A 407 -33.70 -18.81 6.31
CA THR A 407 -34.41 -19.27 5.09
C THR A 407 -35.21 -18.18 4.40
N SER A 408 -35.63 -17.15 5.15
CA SER A 408 -36.49 -16.07 4.66
C SER A 408 -35.75 -14.83 4.17
N GLY A 409 -34.41 -14.86 4.22
CA GLY A 409 -33.56 -13.72 3.90
C GLY A 409 -33.18 -12.85 5.10
N VAL A 410 -32.31 -11.89 4.86
CA VAL A 410 -31.75 -11.01 5.89
C VAL A 410 -31.57 -9.60 5.32
N LYS A 411 -31.89 -8.58 6.13
CA LYS A 411 -31.52 -7.18 5.87
C LYS A 411 -30.31 -6.81 6.71
N ALA A 412 -29.31 -6.18 6.09
CA ALA A 412 -28.08 -5.77 6.75
C ALA A 412 -27.61 -4.41 6.21
N THR A 413 -26.90 -3.63 7.02
CA THR A 413 -26.26 -2.39 6.57
C THR A 413 -24.81 -2.66 6.14
N LEU A 414 -24.40 -2.01 5.05
CA LEU A 414 -23.05 -2.06 4.51
C LEU A 414 -22.46 -0.65 4.48
N ASN A 415 -21.57 -0.36 5.43
CA ASN A 415 -20.78 0.85 5.46
C ASN A 415 -19.67 0.79 4.40
N LEU A 416 -19.47 1.85 3.64
CA LEU A 416 -18.41 1.93 2.62
C LEU A 416 -17.92 3.36 2.44
N ILE A 417 -16.67 3.49 1.97
CA ILE A 417 -16.08 4.77 1.64
C ILE A 417 -16.70 5.31 0.36
N ALA A 418 -17.20 6.55 0.40
CA ALA A 418 -17.74 7.25 -0.76
C ALA A 418 -16.64 7.47 -1.81
N GLY A 419 -16.83 6.90 -2.99
CA GLY A 419 -15.92 7.00 -4.12
C GLY A 419 -16.31 6.01 -5.23
N PRO A 420 -16.00 6.30 -6.50
CA PRO A 420 -16.55 5.53 -7.62
C PRO A 420 -16.20 4.04 -7.56
N VAL A 421 -14.97 3.73 -7.15
CA VAL A 421 -14.49 2.33 -7.09
C VAL A 421 -15.22 1.53 -6.01
N LEU A 422 -15.29 2.05 -4.76
CA LEU A 422 -15.89 1.31 -3.64
C LEU A 422 -17.41 1.27 -3.72
N VAL A 423 -18.06 2.32 -4.21
CA VAL A 423 -19.50 2.32 -4.44
C VAL A 423 -19.88 1.26 -5.47
N ARG A 424 -19.17 1.20 -6.62
CA ARG A 424 -19.39 0.17 -7.65
C ARG A 424 -19.19 -1.25 -7.11
N HIS A 425 -18.17 -1.47 -6.25
CA HIS A 425 -17.99 -2.76 -5.56
C HIS A 425 -19.16 -3.10 -4.63
N GLY A 426 -19.62 -2.12 -3.87
CA GLY A 426 -20.77 -2.29 -2.94
C GLY A 426 -22.05 -2.67 -3.68
N GLU A 427 -22.34 -2.03 -4.80
CA GLU A 427 -23.53 -2.30 -5.63
C GLU A 427 -23.49 -3.72 -6.21
N VAL A 428 -22.35 -4.12 -6.81
CA VAL A 428 -22.19 -5.48 -7.37
C VAL A 428 -22.27 -6.53 -6.28
N LEU A 429 -21.61 -6.33 -5.14
CA LEU A 429 -21.62 -7.23 -4.00
C LEU A 429 -23.04 -7.40 -3.45
N ALA A 430 -23.77 -6.29 -3.24
CA ALA A 430 -25.14 -6.31 -2.74
C ALA A 430 -26.06 -7.10 -3.67
N GLU A 431 -25.94 -6.91 -4.98
CA GLU A 431 -26.77 -7.62 -5.95
C GLU A 431 -26.42 -9.13 -6.02
N GLN A 432 -25.14 -9.50 -5.96
CA GLN A 432 -24.74 -10.91 -5.92
C GLN A 432 -25.29 -11.61 -4.68
N LEU A 433 -25.17 -11.01 -3.49
CA LEU A 433 -25.64 -11.62 -2.25
C LEU A 433 -27.16 -11.61 -2.12
N ARG A 434 -27.85 -10.62 -2.68
CA ARG A 434 -29.31 -10.62 -2.80
C ARG A 434 -29.80 -11.80 -3.65
N LYS A 435 -29.18 -12.02 -4.82
CA LYS A 435 -29.57 -13.12 -5.74
C LYS A 435 -29.21 -14.51 -5.21
N SER A 436 -28.05 -14.64 -4.60
CA SER A 436 -27.53 -15.95 -4.18
C SER A 436 -28.06 -16.40 -2.83
N LEU A 437 -28.13 -15.50 -1.83
CA LEU A 437 -28.42 -15.82 -0.43
C LEU A 437 -29.62 -15.06 0.15
N ASN A 438 -30.28 -14.23 -0.64
CA ASN A 438 -31.36 -13.34 -0.16
C ASN A 438 -30.91 -12.39 0.98
N ILE A 439 -29.61 -11.94 0.93
CA ILE A 439 -29.10 -10.91 1.83
C ILE A 439 -29.26 -9.55 1.15
N GLU A 440 -30.11 -8.70 1.71
CA GLU A 440 -30.36 -7.35 1.23
C GLU A 440 -29.47 -6.36 1.99
N PHE A 441 -28.44 -5.83 1.33
CA PHE A 441 -27.61 -4.77 1.90
C PHE A 441 -28.17 -3.38 1.64
N ILE A 442 -28.28 -2.58 2.70
CA ILE A 442 -28.49 -1.14 2.64
C ILE A 442 -27.13 -0.48 2.61
N LEU A 443 -26.78 0.14 1.47
CA LEU A 443 -25.48 0.79 1.27
C LEU A 443 -25.43 2.15 1.98
N GLU A 444 -24.39 2.38 2.78
CA GLU A 444 -24.17 3.62 3.53
C GLU A 444 -22.81 4.23 3.13
N PRO A 445 -22.71 4.94 1.96
CA PRO A 445 -21.47 5.60 1.55
C PRO A 445 -21.21 6.84 2.42
N VAL A 446 -20.01 6.90 3.02
CA VAL A 446 -19.55 8.00 3.89
C VAL A 446 -18.08 8.36 3.60
N ASP A 447 -17.60 9.47 4.14
CA ASP A 447 -16.18 9.83 4.05
C ASP A 447 -15.26 8.83 4.77
N VAL A 448 -13.95 8.89 4.47
CA VAL A 448 -12.96 7.93 5.00
C VAL A 448 -12.92 7.90 6.52
N PRO A 449 -12.79 9.06 7.24
CA PRO A 449 -12.77 9.05 8.71
C PRO A 449 -14.02 8.42 9.32
N THR A 450 -15.18 8.76 8.81
CA THR A 450 -16.49 8.23 9.27
C THR A 450 -16.57 6.73 8.99
N ALA A 451 -16.15 6.25 7.81
CA ALA A 451 -16.19 4.83 7.48
C ALA A 451 -15.30 4.02 8.42
N VAL A 452 -14.10 4.52 8.72
CA VAL A 452 -13.14 3.88 9.64
C VAL A 452 -13.68 3.87 11.07
N ASP A 453 -14.18 4.99 11.59
CA ASP A 453 -14.77 5.07 12.94
C ASP A 453 -15.93 4.09 13.11
N ARG A 454 -16.86 4.08 12.15
CA ARG A 454 -18.00 3.14 12.14
C ARG A 454 -17.54 1.68 12.14
N ALA A 455 -16.51 1.33 11.35
CA ALA A 455 -15.97 -0.02 11.29
C ALA A 455 -15.34 -0.43 12.63
N ILE A 456 -14.48 0.42 13.23
CA ILE A 456 -13.85 0.16 14.53
C ILE A 456 -14.90 -0.04 15.62
N ARG A 457 -15.92 0.80 15.65
CA ARG A 457 -17.05 0.69 16.62
C ARG A 457 -18.05 -0.40 16.26
N ARG A 458 -17.90 -1.08 15.13
CA ARG A 458 -18.78 -2.16 14.66
C ARG A 458 -20.24 -1.74 14.60
N LEU A 459 -20.49 -0.48 14.16
CA LEU A 459 -21.84 0.10 14.08
C LEU A 459 -22.68 -0.52 12.96
N PRO A 460 -22.17 -0.74 11.72
CA PRO A 460 -22.90 -1.44 10.67
C PRO A 460 -22.88 -2.96 10.90
N HIS A 461 -23.58 -3.73 10.04
CA HIS A 461 -23.48 -5.18 10.03
C HIS A 461 -22.24 -5.65 9.27
N ALA A 462 -21.85 -4.90 8.25
CA ALA A 462 -20.65 -5.14 7.47
C ALA A 462 -20.00 -3.82 7.02
N SER A 463 -18.72 -3.86 6.72
CA SER A 463 -17.97 -2.72 6.17
C SER A 463 -17.18 -3.13 4.95
N LEU A 464 -17.33 -2.41 3.85
CA LEU A 464 -16.51 -2.55 2.66
C LEU A 464 -15.30 -1.62 2.79
N MET A 465 -14.14 -2.21 2.94
CA MET A 465 -12.90 -1.52 3.28
C MET A 465 -11.85 -1.71 2.19
N ALA A 466 -10.85 -0.85 2.22
CA ALA A 466 -9.67 -0.96 1.39
C ALA A 466 -8.41 -0.91 2.26
N SER A 467 -7.41 -1.71 1.91
CA SER A 467 -6.12 -1.72 2.58
C SER A 467 -4.99 -1.76 1.57
N GLY A 468 -4.09 -0.80 1.65
CA GLY A 468 -2.86 -0.79 0.85
C GLY A 468 -1.87 -1.85 1.32
N VAL A 469 -1.06 -2.33 0.39
CA VAL A 469 0.12 -3.14 0.68
C VAL A 469 1.20 -2.20 1.22
N ILE A 470 1.57 -2.39 2.47
CA ILE A 470 2.54 -1.54 3.17
C ILE A 470 3.97 -1.99 2.85
N LEU A 471 4.27 -3.26 3.05
CA LEU A 471 5.53 -3.87 2.65
C LEU A 471 5.31 -4.83 1.49
N LEU A 472 6.37 -5.11 0.75
CA LEU A 472 6.34 -6.09 -0.33
C LEU A 472 6.33 -7.54 0.17
N ASP A 473 6.22 -7.75 1.47
CA ASP A 473 6.21 -9.08 2.10
C ASP A 473 4.79 -9.45 2.58
N PRO A 474 4.27 -10.64 2.24
CA PRO A 474 2.94 -11.09 2.68
C PRO A 474 2.74 -11.12 4.20
N ALA A 475 3.83 -11.23 4.96
CA ALA A 475 3.79 -11.22 6.43
C ALA A 475 3.19 -9.94 6.99
N ASP A 476 3.47 -8.81 6.37
CA ASP A 476 2.93 -7.52 6.82
C ASP A 476 1.40 -7.52 6.77
N TYR A 477 0.84 -8.09 5.72
CA TYR A 477 -0.60 -8.20 5.54
C TYR A 477 -1.23 -9.10 6.63
N LEU A 478 -0.59 -10.25 6.94
CA LEU A 478 -1.01 -11.11 8.04
C LEU A 478 -0.96 -10.38 9.39
N ASN A 479 0.12 -9.65 9.67
CA ASN A 479 0.29 -8.90 10.90
C ASN A 479 -0.82 -7.85 11.08
N GLN A 480 -1.10 -7.07 10.04
CA GLN A 480 -2.06 -5.98 10.11
C GLN A 480 -3.50 -6.46 10.26
N HIS A 481 -3.86 -7.55 9.59
CA HIS A 481 -5.25 -8.02 9.56
C HIS A 481 -5.57 -9.05 10.65
N PHE A 482 -4.56 -9.71 11.23
CA PHE A 482 -4.82 -10.84 12.15
C PHE A 482 -4.08 -10.79 13.50
N LEU A 483 -3.06 -9.92 13.66
CA LEU A 483 -2.39 -9.73 14.97
C LEU A 483 -2.86 -8.49 15.72
N ILE A 484 -3.20 -7.40 15.02
CA ILE A 484 -3.54 -6.13 15.67
C ILE A 484 -5.02 -6.11 16.00
N MET A 485 -5.36 -6.64 17.17
CA MET A 485 -6.73 -6.77 17.67
C MET A 485 -7.38 -5.38 17.89
N GLY A 486 -8.67 -5.27 17.59
CA GLY A 486 -9.44 -4.04 17.77
C GLY A 486 -9.08 -2.91 16.82
N SER A 487 -8.20 -3.17 15.85
CA SER A 487 -7.86 -2.20 14.80
C SER A 487 -8.94 -2.10 13.74
N GLN A 488 -8.87 -1.08 12.88
CA GLN A 488 -9.76 -0.98 11.71
C GLN A 488 -9.72 -2.20 10.77
N LYS A 489 -8.62 -2.96 10.79
CA LYS A 489 -8.42 -4.15 9.94
C LYS A 489 -8.88 -5.44 10.62
N ASN A 490 -8.94 -5.45 11.95
CA ASN A 490 -9.47 -6.54 12.76
C ASN A 490 -10.33 -6.00 13.92
N PRO A 491 -11.45 -5.32 13.61
CA PRO A 491 -12.25 -4.63 14.63
C PRO A 491 -12.95 -5.60 15.59
N ASP A 492 -13.18 -6.82 15.15
CA ASP A 492 -13.82 -7.87 15.93
C ASP A 492 -12.84 -8.68 16.77
N SER A 493 -11.55 -8.37 16.70
CA SER A 493 -10.47 -9.09 17.40
C SER A 493 -10.48 -10.60 17.12
N TRP A 494 -10.83 -10.97 15.87
CA TRP A 494 -10.81 -12.36 15.46
C TRP A 494 -9.39 -12.92 15.50
N SER A 495 -9.25 -14.11 16.05
CA SER A 495 -7.97 -14.82 16.12
C SER A 495 -8.17 -16.32 15.92
N HIS A 496 -7.09 -16.97 15.50
CA HIS A 496 -7.01 -18.42 15.40
C HIS A 496 -5.64 -18.88 15.94
N PRO A 497 -5.58 -19.75 16.95
CA PRO A 497 -4.31 -20.10 17.63
C PRO A 497 -3.21 -20.52 16.65
N ARG A 498 -3.52 -21.44 15.74
CA ARG A 498 -2.52 -21.91 14.76
C ARG A 498 -2.07 -20.80 13.79
N LEU A 499 -2.97 -19.87 13.41
CA LEU A 499 -2.59 -18.72 12.57
C LEU A 499 -1.61 -17.80 13.30
N THR A 500 -1.83 -17.57 14.59
CA THR A 500 -0.91 -16.76 15.41
C THR A 500 0.48 -17.40 15.48
N GLU A 501 0.55 -18.73 15.73
CA GLU A 501 1.82 -19.48 15.70
C GLU A 501 2.53 -19.36 14.35
N ILE A 502 1.80 -19.47 13.23
CA ILE A 502 2.35 -19.34 11.88
C ILE A 502 2.92 -17.93 11.66
N ILE A 503 2.18 -16.89 12.08
CA ILE A 503 2.63 -15.50 11.95
C ILE A 503 3.92 -15.25 12.73
N GLU A 504 4.06 -15.84 13.92
CA GLU A 504 5.29 -15.76 14.70
C GLU A 504 6.44 -16.57 14.08
N ALA A 505 6.14 -17.77 13.59
CA ALA A 505 7.15 -18.66 13.01
C ALA A 505 7.76 -18.08 11.72
N GLN A 506 6.92 -17.54 10.82
CA GLN A 506 7.41 -16.96 9.57
C GLN A 506 8.29 -15.71 9.79
N ALA A 507 8.09 -14.96 10.88
CA ALA A 507 8.91 -13.80 11.20
C ALA A 507 10.37 -14.17 11.56
N ARG A 508 10.60 -15.43 11.96
CA ARG A 508 11.91 -15.97 12.34
C ARG A 508 12.55 -16.82 11.24
N GLU A 509 11.78 -17.21 10.22
CA GLU A 509 12.25 -18.08 9.15
C GLU A 509 12.92 -17.25 8.05
N SER A 510 14.18 -17.54 7.76
CA SER A 510 14.97 -16.85 6.73
C SER A 510 14.99 -17.61 5.40
N GLU A 511 14.61 -18.90 5.39
CA GLU A 511 14.60 -19.70 4.17
C GLU A 511 13.29 -19.45 3.40
N PRO A 512 13.35 -18.89 2.16
CA PRO A 512 12.15 -18.46 1.43
C PRO A 512 11.13 -19.58 1.18
N GLY A 513 11.58 -20.79 0.88
CA GLY A 513 10.68 -21.92 0.63
C GLY A 513 9.91 -22.35 1.86
N LYS A 514 10.54 -22.35 3.03
CA LYS A 514 9.87 -22.65 4.31
C LYS A 514 8.89 -21.53 4.68
N ARG A 515 9.25 -20.27 4.47
CA ARG A 515 8.33 -19.14 4.68
C ARG A 515 7.11 -19.24 3.77
N LEU A 516 7.30 -19.57 2.49
CA LEU A 516 6.19 -19.78 1.55
C LEU A 516 5.23 -20.87 2.05
N ASN A 517 5.74 -21.97 2.58
CA ASN A 517 4.91 -23.03 3.14
C ASN A 517 4.09 -22.55 4.35
N LEU A 518 4.67 -21.71 5.22
CA LEU A 518 3.94 -21.08 6.33
C LEU A 518 2.83 -20.16 5.82
N PHE A 519 3.07 -19.36 4.80
CA PHE A 519 2.03 -18.53 4.18
C PHE A 519 0.91 -19.37 3.56
N LYS A 520 1.24 -20.45 2.87
CA LYS A 520 0.23 -21.39 2.31
C LYS A 520 -0.59 -22.05 3.42
N GLU A 521 0.01 -22.39 4.55
CA GLU A 521 -0.71 -22.93 5.70
C GLU A 521 -1.65 -21.86 6.31
N ALA A 522 -1.20 -20.61 6.47
CA ALA A 522 -2.03 -19.51 6.92
C ALA A 522 -3.27 -19.32 6.03
N VAL A 523 -3.06 -19.28 4.73
CA VAL A 523 -4.15 -19.14 3.75
C VAL A 523 -5.13 -20.30 3.80
N LYS A 524 -4.66 -21.53 4.03
CA LYS A 524 -5.53 -22.71 4.20
C LYS A 524 -6.50 -22.55 5.39
N ILE A 525 -6.05 -21.95 6.50
CA ILE A 525 -6.92 -21.62 7.63
C ILE A 525 -7.93 -20.55 7.25
N LEU A 526 -7.48 -19.48 6.61
CA LEU A 526 -8.33 -18.34 6.24
C LEU A 526 -9.39 -18.72 5.19
N ARG A 527 -9.08 -19.65 4.29
CA ARG A 527 -10.02 -20.21 3.29
C ARG A 527 -11.19 -20.99 3.88
N GLN A 528 -11.18 -21.30 5.17
CA GLN A 528 -12.35 -21.85 5.86
C GLN A 528 -13.50 -20.84 5.87
N GLY A 529 -13.20 -19.54 5.69
CA GLY A 529 -14.20 -18.47 5.52
C GLY A 529 -14.93 -18.11 6.81
N GLU A 530 -14.35 -18.45 7.97
CA GLU A 530 -14.92 -18.15 9.29
C GLU A 530 -14.40 -16.85 9.89
N SER A 531 -13.36 -16.26 9.29
CA SER A 531 -12.78 -15.00 9.75
C SER A 531 -13.75 -13.83 9.53
N HIS A 532 -13.43 -12.69 10.15
CA HIS A 532 -14.15 -11.44 9.96
C HIS A 532 -13.98 -10.87 8.54
N MET A 533 -12.95 -11.30 7.81
CA MET A 533 -12.52 -10.72 6.54
C MET A 533 -12.81 -11.65 5.36
N VAL A 534 -13.41 -11.08 4.30
CA VAL A 534 -13.62 -11.73 3.00
C VAL A 534 -12.89 -10.94 1.91
N PRO A 535 -11.83 -11.48 1.29
CA PRO A 535 -11.14 -10.80 0.20
C PRO A 535 -12.03 -10.74 -1.05
N LEU A 536 -12.03 -9.59 -1.72
CA LEU A 536 -12.85 -9.35 -2.91
C LEU A 536 -12.01 -9.16 -4.17
N THR A 537 -11.23 -8.09 -4.23
CA THR A 537 -10.37 -7.78 -5.38
C THR A 537 -9.04 -7.21 -4.92
N TRP A 538 -7.95 -7.51 -5.64
CA TRP A 538 -6.77 -6.67 -5.67
C TRP A 538 -6.98 -5.57 -6.69
N GLY A 539 -6.60 -4.36 -6.38
CA GLY A 539 -6.78 -3.21 -7.24
C GLY A 539 -5.51 -2.43 -7.46
N TYR A 540 -5.50 -1.69 -8.56
CA TYR A 540 -4.46 -0.71 -8.81
C TYR A 540 -4.68 0.52 -7.93
N SER A 541 -3.58 1.12 -7.51
CA SER A 541 -3.58 2.50 -7.01
C SER A 541 -3.10 3.40 -8.15
N GLY A 542 -3.76 4.51 -8.39
CA GLY A 542 -3.49 5.35 -9.55
C GLY A 542 -3.33 6.83 -9.20
N GLY A 543 -2.58 7.53 -10.05
CA GLY A 543 -2.36 8.97 -9.98
C GLY A 543 -2.05 9.57 -11.34
N MET A 544 -1.78 10.86 -11.36
CA MET A 544 -1.47 11.61 -12.57
C MET A 544 -0.33 12.60 -12.32
N ILE A 545 0.52 12.77 -13.31
CA ILE A 545 1.57 13.79 -13.33
C ILE A 545 1.62 14.53 -14.67
N ASP A 546 2.08 15.76 -14.65
CA ASP A 546 2.49 16.46 -15.88
C ASP A 546 3.73 15.76 -16.46
N TYR A 547 3.79 15.59 -17.79
CA TYR A 547 4.88 14.89 -18.47
C TYR A 547 6.25 15.54 -18.28
N ARG A 548 6.29 16.84 -17.96
CA ARG A 548 7.52 17.60 -17.67
C ARG A 548 8.07 17.36 -16.27
N LEU A 549 7.28 16.73 -15.38
CA LEU A 549 7.74 16.35 -14.05
C LEU A 549 8.60 15.08 -14.16
N GLN A 550 9.89 15.22 -13.94
CA GLN A 550 10.89 14.17 -14.07
C GLN A 550 11.23 13.55 -12.73
N ASN A 551 11.92 12.39 -12.76
CA ASN A 551 12.31 11.59 -11.58
C ASN A 551 11.12 11.11 -10.73
N PHE A 552 9.96 10.99 -11.34
CA PHE A 552 8.84 10.35 -10.68
C PHE A 552 8.93 8.84 -10.89
N HIS A 553 9.46 8.16 -9.89
CA HIS A 553 9.53 6.70 -9.88
C HIS A 553 8.24 6.11 -9.35
N ILE A 554 7.69 5.12 -10.04
CA ILE A 554 6.49 4.40 -9.61
C ILE A 554 6.92 3.37 -8.57
N PRO A 555 6.45 3.46 -7.33
CA PRO A 555 6.79 2.49 -6.31
C PRO A 555 6.06 1.15 -6.53
N ASN A 556 6.59 0.09 -5.91
CA ASN A 556 5.95 -1.23 -5.90
C ASN A 556 4.87 -1.35 -4.80
N SER A 557 4.84 -0.40 -3.87
CA SER A 557 3.85 -0.33 -2.80
C SER A 557 3.36 1.10 -2.60
N GLU A 558 2.25 1.28 -1.92
CA GLU A 558 1.74 2.61 -1.56
C GLU A 558 2.63 3.37 -0.59
N GLN A 559 3.58 2.68 0.05
CA GLN A 559 4.43 3.24 1.12
C GLN A 559 5.70 3.90 0.66
N ILE A 560 6.11 3.71 -0.58
CA ILE A 560 7.24 4.45 -1.12
C ILE A 560 6.72 5.83 -1.51
N VAL A 561 6.04 6.44 -0.56
CA VAL A 561 5.58 7.82 -0.66
C VAL A 561 6.80 8.71 -0.65
N LYS A 562 6.90 9.42 -1.68
CA LYS A 562 8.03 10.24 -1.99
C LYS A 562 8.06 11.46 -1.13
N HIS A 563 9.23 11.75 -0.67
CA HIS A 563 9.52 13.06 -0.12
C HIS A 563 9.43 14.16 -1.18
N PHE A 564 9.15 13.81 -2.45
CA PHE A 564 9.16 14.70 -3.62
C PHE A 564 10.49 15.44 -3.81
N GLU A 565 11.53 15.04 -3.10
CA GLU A 565 12.82 15.73 -3.07
C GLU A 565 13.59 15.60 -4.37
N HIS A 566 13.37 14.49 -5.11
CA HIS A 566 14.06 14.18 -6.37
C HIS A 566 13.32 14.69 -7.61
N LEU A 567 12.11 15.20 -7.45
CA LEU A 567 11.33 15.70 -8.56
C LEU A 567 11.89 17.02 -9.08
N TRP A 568 11.94 17.15 -10.40
CA TRP A 568 12.32 18.39 -11.05
C TRP A 568 11.50 18.59 -12.33
N TRP A 569 11.45 19.83 -12.80
CA TRP A 569 10.65 20.22 -13.95
C TRP A 569 11.55 20.40 -15.15
N ASP A 570 11.29 19.66 -16.24
CA ASP A 570 11.95 19.83 -17.53
C ASP A 570 11.02 20.58 -18.49
N PRO A 571 11.22 21.89 -18.71
CA PRO A 571 10.38 22.65 -19.65
C PRO A 571 10.52 22.17 -21.10
N ASN A 572 11.61 21.47 -21.43
CA ASN A 572 11.95 20.98 -22.76
C ASN A 572 11.65 19.47 -22.93
N ALA A 573 11.03 18.85 -21.94
CA ALA A 573 10.71 17.43 -22.03
C ALA A 573 9.90 17.16 -23.32
N PRO A 574 10.29 16.15 -24.11
CA PRO A 574 9.53 15.79 -25.30
C PRO A 574 8.15 15.26 -24.88
N LEU A 575 7.12 15.64 -25.64
CA LEU A 575 5.82 15.01 -25.48
C LEU A 575 5.96 13.51 -25.65
N PRO A 576 5.39 12.69 -24.75
CA PRO A 576 5.34 11.25 -24.94
C PRO A 576 4.77 10.93 -26.31
N ARG A 577 5.41 10.03 -27.04
CA ARG A 577 4.85 9.47 -28.28
C ARG A 577 3.81 8.42 -27.86
N ASP A 578 2.64 8.45 -28.52
CA ASP A 578 1.57 7.47 -28.33
C ASP A 578 2.05 6.04 -28.58
#